data_70963b7f37fbd3f6856a0fd64301be12
#
_entry.id   70963b7f37fbd3f6856a0fd64301be12
#
_cell.length_a   1.000
_cell.length_b   1.000
_cell.length_c   1.000
_cell.angle_alpha   90.00
_cell.angle_beta   90.00
_cell.angle_gamma   90.00
#
_symmetry.space_group_name_H-M   'P 1'
#
loop_
_entity.id
_entity.type
_entity.pdbx_description
1 polymer ?
#
loop_
_entity_poly.entity_id
_entity_poly.type
_entity_poly.pdbx_seq_one_letter_code
_entity_poly.pdbx_strand_id
1 'polypeptide(L)'
;MKKIKNSIRVCLNAVLTTLVGMFITSCEEGPNGGEVVCLYGSPWAEYNVQGMVTNETNEPLKSMQVVVKANDEYACPDTVYTNEEGKYQSNYGITSFGEECLQVIVNDTTGEYESDTLHIAPNQMQEIEKGSWNVKYNVDADFQLKKK
;
A
#
# COMPACT_ATOMS: atom_id res chain seq x y z
N MET A 1 -52.34 37.74 24.81
CA MET A 1 -51.83 36.39 24.44
C MET A 1 -50.98 36.35 23.18
N LYS A 2 -51.20 37.16 22.13
CA LYS A 2 -50.33 37.15 20.90
C LYS A 2 -48.89 37.62 21.12
N LYS A 3 -48.62 38.58 21.98
CA LYS A 3 -47.25 39.10 22.26
C LYS A 3 -46.33 38.07 22.95
N ILE A 4 -46.86 37.22 23.83
CA ILE A 4 -46.10 36.20 24.56
C ILE A 4 -45.66 35.07 23.60
N LYS A 5 -46.52 34.66 22.64
CA LYS A 5 -46.20 33.64 21.64
C LYS A 5 -45.04 34.04 20.69
N ASN A 6 -45.01 35.35 20.33
CA ASN A 6 -43.93 35.86 19.46
C ASN A 6 -42.59 35.94 20.22
N SER A 7 -42.60 36.33 21.49
CA SER A 7 -41.38 36.39 22.31
C SER A 7 -40.77 34.98 22.53
N ILE A 8 -41.61 33.97 22.76
CA ILE A 8 -41.15 32.57 22.92
C ILE A 8 -40.57 32.03 21.58
N ARG A 9 -41.15 32.33 20.43
CA ARG A 9 -40.61 31.94 19.13
C ARG A 9 -39.27 32.60 18.82
N VAL A 10 -39.08 33.86 19.15
CA VAL A 10 -37.82 34.58 18.97
C VAL A 10 -36.71 33.99 19.87
N CYS A 11 -37.02 33.70 21.12
CA CYS A 11 -36.08 33.06 22.03
C CYS A 11 -35.72 31.63 21.56
N LEU A 12 -36.70 30.83 21.11
CA LEU A 12 -36.46 29.46 20.63
C LEU A 12 -35.58 29.44 19.37
N ASN A 13 -35.82 30.37 18.43
CA ASN A 13 -34.98 30.49 17.23
C ASN A 13 -33.56 30.97 17.57
N ALA A 14 -33.38 31.88 18.51
CA ALA A 14 -32.06 32.32 18.96
C ALA A 14 -31.25 31.19 19.62
N VAL A 15 -31.90 30.36 20.43
CA VAL A 15 -31.26 29.19 21.05
C VAL A 15 -30.91 28.13 20.00
N LEU A 16 -31.79 27.90 19.02
CA LEU A 16 -31.56 26.92 17.97
C LEU A 16 -30.39 27.34 17.06
N THR A 17 -30.29 28.66 16.72
CA THR A 17 -29.18 29.18 15.89
C THR A 17 -27.85 29.11 16.63
N THR A 18 -27.83 29.35 17.95
CA THR A 18 -26.57 29.22 18.73
C THR A 18 -26.16 27.75 18.88
N LEU A 19 -27.12 26.81 19.03
CA LEU A 19 -26.79 25.39 19.09
C LEU A 19 -26.22 24.87 17.74
N VAL A 20 -26.81 25.26 16.61
CA VAL A 20 -26.32 24.88 15.28
C VAL A 20 -24.95 25.51 14.99
N GLY A 21 -24.71 26.76 15.45
CA GLY A 21 -23.42 27.42 15.32
C GLY A 21 -22.27 26.74 16.07
N MET A 22 -22.55 26.03 17.17
CA MET A 22 -21.52 25.31 17.92
C MET A 22 -21.09 23.98 17.28
N PHE A 23 -21.86 23.44 16.35
CA PHE A 23 -21.50 22.20 15.65
C PHE A 23 -20.71 22.39 14.35
N ILE A 24 -20.59 23.62 13.85
CA ILE A 24 -19.87 23.93 12.60
C ILE A 24 -18.47 24.55 12.82
N THR A 25 -18.03 24.72 14.06
CA THR A 25 -16.67 25.22 14.38
C THR A 25 -15.73 24.14 14.87
N SER A 26 -15.75 22.95 14.26
CA SER A 26 -14.74 21.92 14.55
C SER A 26 -13.69 21.78 13.43
N CYS A 27 -13.38 22.88 12.73
CA CYS A 27 -12.13 23.01 12.00
C CYS A 27 -11.38 24.17 12.64
N GLU A 28 -10.71 23.95 13.76
CA GLU A 28 -9.69 24.87 14.25
C GLU A 28 -8.44 24.69 13.37
N GLU A 29 -8.12 25.70 12.57
CA GLU A 29 -6.77 25.87 12.07
C GLU A 29 -5.85 26.01 13.28
N GLY A 30 -4.94 25.06 13.46
CA GLY A 30 -3.92 25.15 14.49
C GLY A 30 -3.09 26.44 14.34
N PRO A 31 -2.52 26.99 15.40
CA PRO A 31 -1.88 28.32 15.44
C PRO A 31 -0.64 28.46 14.53
N ASN A 32 -0.29 27.47 13.72
CA ASN A 32 0.86 27.49 12.83
C ASN A 32 0.55 27.12 11.36
N GLY A 33 -0.71 27.29 10.89
CA GLY A 33 -1.04 27.00 9.48
C GLY A 33 -0.73 25.58 9.03
N GLY A 34 -0.67 24.64 9.97
CA GLY A 34 -0.46 23.23 9.69
C GLY A 34 -1.68 22.67 8.97
N GLU A 35 -1.44 22.03 7.85
CA GLU A 35 -2.40 21.26 7.09
C GLU A 35 -3.20 20.34 8.03
N VAL A 36 -4.52 20.54 8.10
CA VAL A 36 -5.41 19.65 8.88
C VAL A 36 -5.39 18.31 8.18
N VAL A 37 -4.55 17.42 8.64
CA VAL A 37 -4.52 16.04 8.19
C VAL A 37 -5.79 15.36 8.68
N CYS A 38 -6.77 15.24 7.80
CA CYS A 38 -7.94 14.40 8.06
C CYS A 38 -7.46 12.94 8.23
N LEU A 39 -7.51 12.44 9.45
CA LEU A 39 -7.09 11.09 9.89
C LEU A 39 -8.00 9.96 9.34
N TYR A 40 -8.31 9.97 8.05
CA TYR A 40 -9.13 8.93 7.40
C TYR A 40 -8.38 8.24 6.25
N GLY A 41 -7.06 8.12 6.31
CA GLY A 41 -6.27 7.33 5.39
C GLY A 41 -5.73 6.08 6.06
N SER A 42 -5.89 4.92 5.44
CA SER A 42 -5.11 3.74 5.80
C SER A 42 -3.68 3.93 5.31
N PRO A 43 -2.67 3.53 6.09
CA PRO A 43 -1.29 3.54 5.62
C PRO A 43 -1.16 2.66 4.37
N TRP A 44 -0.30 3.07 3.45
CA TRP A 44 -0.10 2.36 2.18
C TRP A 44 1.39 2.15 1.91
N ALA A 45 1.77 0.90 1.67
CA ALA A 45 3.10 0.54 1.23
C ALA A 45 3.06 0.05 -0.22
N GLU A 46 3.95 0.56 -1.05
CA GLU A 46 4.15 0.16 -2.45
C GLU A 46 5.55 -0.41 -2.63
N TYR A 47 5.62 -1.56 -3.27
CA TYR A 47 6.85 -2.27 -3.53
C TYR A 47 7.03 -2.46 -5.04
N ASN A 48 8.01 -1.78 -5.64
CA ASN A 48 8.45 -2.03 -7.00
C ASN A 48 9.41 -3.22 -6.97
N VAL A 49 8.92 -4.40 -7.22
CA VAL A 49 9.72 -5.64 -7.25
C VAL A 49 10.14 -5.92 -8.68
N GLN A 50 11.43 -6.03 -8.91
CA GLN A 50 11.99 -6.34 -10.23
C GLN A 50 13.11 -7.35 -10.12
N GLY A 51 13.40 -8.05 -11.22
CA GLY A 51 14.50 -9.01 -11.25
C GLY A 51 14.56 -9.79 -12.56
N MET A 52 15.49 -10.74 -12.59
CA MET A 52 15.70 -11.64 -13.69
C MET A 52 15.70 -13.10 -13.23
N VAL A 53 15.11 -13.97 -14.01
CA VAL A 53 15.11 -15.41 -13.78
C VAL A 53 15.98 -16.08 -14.83
N THR A 54 16.97 -16.84 -14.38
CA THR A 54 17.93 -17.57 -15.23
C THR A 54 18.01 -19.03 -14.84
N ASN A 55 18.58 -19.86 -15.72
CA ASN A 55 18.98 -21.23 -15.38
C ASN A 55 20.42 -21.25 -14.80
N GLU A 56 20.93 -22.45 -14.48
CA GLU A 56 22.27 -22.67 -13.94
C GLU A 56 23.40 -22.24 -14.89
N THR A 57 23.12 -22.08 -16.19
CA THR A 57 24.06 -21.59 -17.21
C THR A 57 23.91 -20.10 -17.49
N ASN A 58 23.15 -19.36 -16.66
CA ASN A 58 22.81 -17.93 -16.78
C ASN A 58 22.02 -17.60 -18.08
N GLU A 59 21.33 -18.55 -18.66
CA GLU A 59 20.41 -18.29 -19.76
C GLU A 59 19.06 -17.79 -19.21
N PRO A 60 18.47 -16.75 -19.82
CA PRO A 60 17.20 -16.19 -19.34
C PRO A 60 16.04 -17.17 -19.53
N LEU A 61 15.19 -17.27 -18.53
CA LEU A 61 14.01 -18.12 -18.52
C LEU A 61 12.74 -17.26 -18.70
N LYS A 62 12.09 -17.43 -19.85
CA LYS A 62 10.83 -16.75 -20.17
C LYS A 62 9.61 -17.48 -19.62
N SER A 63 8.50 -16.75 -19.47
CA SER A 63 7.20 -17.28 -19.05
C SER A 63 7.20 -17.97 -17.68
N MET A 64 8.21 -17.68 -16.85
CA MET A 64 8.21 -18.10 -15.46
C MET A 64 7.18 -17.27 -14.70
N GLN A 65 6.33 -17.95 -13.91
CA GLN A 65 5.38 -17.28 -13.04
C GLN A 65 6.09 -16.74 -11.80
N VAL A 66 5.97 -15.44 -11.56
CA VAL A 66 6.51 -14.79 -10.36
C VAL A 66 5.36 -14.27 -9.51
N VAL A 67 5.29 -14.72 -8.27
CA VAL A 67 4.26 -14.33 -7.30
C VAL A 67 4.91 -13.49 -6.21
N VAL A 68 4.42 -12.27 -6.04
CA VAL A 68 4.85 -11.35 -4.98
C VAL A 68 3.75 -11.26 -3.94
N LYS A 69 4.08 -11.48 -2.68
CA LYS A 69 3.14 -11.37 -1.56
C LYS A 69 3.83 -10.87 -0.29
N ALA A 70 3.10 -10.12 0.52
CA ALA A 70 3.51 -9.84 1.89
C ALA A 70 3.24 -11.04 2.81
N ASN A 71 3.91 -11.07 3.96
CA ASN A 71 3.64 -12.06 4.99
C ASN A 71 2.42 -11.65 5.85
N ASP A 72 1.34 -11.26 5.17
CA ASP A 72 0.05 -10.88 5.75
C ASP A 72 -1.03 -11.81 5.19
N GLU A 73 -1.85 -12.38 6.07
CA GLU A 73 -2.92 -13.34 5.73
C GLU A 73 -3.99 -12.70 4.82
N TYR A 74 -4.18 -11.39 4.91
CA TYR A 74 -5.22 -10.67 4.16
C TYR A 74 -4.71 -10.01 2.88
N ALA A 75 -3.40 -10.01 2.64
CA ALA A 75 -2.81 -9.42 1.46
C ALA A 75 -2.98 -10.32 0.23
N CYS A 76 -3.64 -9.81 -0.81
CA CYS A 76 -3.75 -10.50 -2.10
C CYS A 76 -2.39 -10.52 -2.80
N PRO A 77 -1.90 -11.69 -3.26
CA PRO A 77 -0.66 -11.76 -4.02
C PRO A 77 -0.80 -11.10 -5.40
N ASP A 78 0.28 -10.48 -5.87
CA ASP A 78 0.41 -10.09 -7.27
C ASP A 78 1.14 -11.19 -8.06
N THR A 79 0.77 -11.38 -9.32
CA THR A 79 1.34 -12.41 -10.18
C THR A 79 1.71 -11.83 -11.53
N VAL A 80 2.98 -11.92 -11.87
CA VAL A 80 3.55 -11.49 -13.15
C VAL A 80 4.31 -12.63 -13.82
N TYR A 81 4.75 -12.44 -15.05
CA TYR A 81 5.51 -13.43 -15.81
C TYR A 81 6.78 -12.82 -16.38
N THR A 82 7.84 -13.62 -16.47
CA THR A 82 9.07 -13.18 -17.12
C THR A 82 8.88 -13.01 -18.62
N ASN A 83 9.53 -12.00 -19.19
CA ASN A 83 9.57 -11.72 -20.62
C ASN A 83 10.62 -12.60 -21.36
N GLU A 84 10.85 -12.34 -22.66
CA GLU A 84 11.83 -13.08 -23.48
C GLU A 84 13.28 -12.93 -22.96
N GLU A 85 13.57 -11.86 -22.19
CA GLU A 85 14.87 -11.62 -21.56
C GLU A 85 14.96 -12.19 -20.13
N GLY A 86 13.96 -12.95 -19.67
CA GLY A 86 13.87 -13.48 -18.34
C GLY A 86 13.56 -12.42 -17.26
N LYS A 87 13.27 -11.18 -17.65
CA LYS A 87 12.99 -10.06 -16.72
C LYS A 87 11.53 -10.00 -16.33
N TYR A 88 11.27 -9.57 -15.11
CA TYR A 88 9.93 -9.29 -14.60
C TYR A 88 9.89 -8.01 -13.77
N GLN A 89 8.72 -7.44 -13.63
CA GLN A 89 8.44 -6.30 -12.77
C GLN A 89 7.02 -6.41 -12.23
N SER A 90 6.85 -6.15 -10.93
CA SER A 90 5.58 -6.09 -10.20
C SER A 90 5.53 -4.80 -9.41
N ASN A 91 4.36 -4.15 -9.38
CA ASN A 91 4.06 -3.01 -8.53
C ASN A 91 3.08 -3.46 -7.45
N TYR A 92 3.59 -4.10 -6.42
CA TYR A 92 2.81 -4.68 -5.34
C TYR A 92 2.48 -3.63 -4.27
N GLY A 93 1.21 -3.49 -3.92
CA GLY A 93 0.75 -2.53 -2.92
C GLY A 93 -0.14 -3.16 -1.87
N ILE A 94 0.06 -2.77 -0.61
CA ILE A 94 -0.74 -3.23 0.54
C ILE A 94 -1.03 -2.10 1.53
N THR A 95 -2.09 -2.28 2.32
CA THR A 95 -2.37 -1.43 3.47
C THR A 95 -1.41 -1.77 4.61
N SER A 96 -0.36 -0.97 4.77
CA SER A 96 0.73 -1.22 5.70
C SER A 96 1.60 0.01 5.91
N PHE A 97 2.37 0.05 7.00
CA PHE A 97 3.43 1.03 7.22
C PHE A 97 4.78 0.64 6.57
N GLY A 98 4.83 -0.48 5.82
CA GLY A 98 6.03 -0.93 5.12
C GLY A 98 6.99 -1.74 5.99
N GLU A 99 6.52 -2.32 7.07
CA GLU A 99 7.33 -3.14 8.00
C GLU A 99 7.23 -4.64 7.71
N GLU A 100 6.49 -5.05 6.67
CA GLU A 100 6.28 -6.45 6.33
C GLU A 100 7.44 -7.04 5.53
N CYS A 101 7.70 -8.31 5.79
CA CYS A 101 8.54 -9.12 4.92
C CYS A 101 7.80 -9.47 3.63
N LEU A 102 8.47 -9.39 2.49
CA LEU A 102 7.96 -9.88 1.23
C LEU A 102 8.45 -11.31 0.95
N GLN A 103 7.63 -12.06 0.27
CA GLN A 103 7.98 -13.31 -0.37
C GLN A 103 7.85 -13.14 -1.88
N VAL A 104 8.92 -13.43 -2.59
CA VAL A 104 8.92 -13.50 -4.05
C VAL A 104 9.13 -14.97 -4.42
N ILE A 105 8.17 -15.55 -5.11
CA ILE A 105 8.15 -16.98 -5.44
C ILE A 105 8.19 -17.12 -6.96
N VAL A 106 9.11 -17.91 -7.47
CA VAL A 106 9.17 -18.24 -8.91
C VAL A 106 8.74 -19.67 -9.10
N ASN A 107 7.78 -19.89 -10.01
CA ASN A 107 7.28 -21.18 -10.38
C ASN A 107 7.42 -21.40 -11.90
N ASP A 108 7.93 -22.55 -12.27
CA ASP A 108 7.84 -23.02 -13.64
C ASP A 108 6.54 -23.79 -13.87
N THR A 109 5.64 -23.24 -14.67
CA THR A 109 4.35 -23.88 -15.00
C THR A 109 4.50 -25.05 -15.97
N THR A 110 5.65 -25.19 -16.64
CA THR A 110 5.96 -26.34 -17.52
C THR A 110 6.52 -27.52 -16.74
N GLY A 111 7.04 -27.26 -15.54
CA GLY A 111 7.57 -28.29 -14.65
C GLY A 111 8.99 -28.75 -14.95
N GLU A 112 9.72 -28.04 -15.81
CA GLU A 112 11.12 -28.36 -16.14
C GLU A 112 12.11 -27.92 -15.06
N TYR A 113 11.78 -26.85 -14.33
CA TYR A 113 12.62 -26.24 -13.30
C TYR A 113 12.00 -26.38 -11.92
N GLU A 114 12.85 -26.38 -10.91
CA GLU A 114 12.42 -26.31 -9.51
C GLU A 114 11.91 -24.90 -9.18
N SER A 115 10.89 -24.82 -8.33
CA SER A 115 10.41 -23.54 -7.80
C SER A 115 11.39 -23.02 -6.75
N ASP A 116 11.53 -21.71 -6.64
CA ASP A 116 12.37 -21.06 -5.64
C ASP A 116 11.63 -19.90 -4.98
N THR A 117 12.05 -19.54 -3.75
CA THR A 117 11.41 -18.50 -2.95
C THR A 117 12.45 -17.64 -2.23
N LEU A 118 12.39 -16.34 -2.45
CA LEU A 118 13.16 -15.36 -1.68
C LEU A 118 12.27 -14.72 -0.60
N HIS A 119 12.80 -14.62 0.60
CA HIS A 119 12.22 -13.88 1.71
C HIS A 119 13.02 -12.59 1.90
N ILE A 120 12.38 -11.45 1.71
CA ILE A 120 13.02 -10.14 1.71
C ILE A 120 12.53 -9.37 2.92
N ALA A 121 13.42 -9.10 3.86
CA ALA A 121 13.12 -8.31 5.04
C ALA A 121 13.14 -6.82 4.73
N PRO A 122 12.43 -5.95 5.49
CA PRO A 122 12.36 -4.51 5.24
C PRO A 122 13.71 -3.81 5.15
N ASN A 123 14.70 -4.26 5.93
CA ASN A 123 16.06 -3.72 5.91
C ASN A 123 16.87 -4.09 4.65
N GLN A 124 16.35 -4.96 3.79
CA GLN A 124 16.95 -5.35 2.50
C GLN A 124 16.30 -4.59 1.33
N MET A 125 15.27 -3.81 1.60
CA MET A 125 14.54 -3.02 0.60
C MET A 125 15.11 -1.60 0.55
N GLN A 126 15.15 -1.01 -0.65
CA GLN A 126 15.56 0.37 -0.80
C GLN A 126 14.33 1.30 -0.69
N GLU A 127 14.22 2.05 0.41
CA GLU A 127 13.21 3.09 0.56
C GLU A 127 13.49 4.23 -0.44
N ILE A 128 12.53 4.56 -1.30
CA ILE A 128 12.63 5.62 -2.31
C ILE A 128 11.71 6.80 -2.03
N GLU A 129 10.65 6.59 -1.28
CA GLU A 129 9.71 7.63 -0.87
C GLU A 129 9.12 7.28 0.50
N LYS A 130 9.00 8.29 1.38
CA LYS A 130 8.35 8.15 2.68
C LYS A 130 7.54 9.39 3.02
N GLY A 131 6.22 9.24 3.02
CA GLY A 131 5.27 10.22 3.51
C GLY A 131 4.76 9.85 4.91
N SER A 132 3.80 10.63 5.41
CA SER A 132 3.17 10.36 6.72
C SER A 132 2.30 9.10 6.72
N TRP A 133 1.77 8.71 5.55
CA TRP A 133 0.82 7.61 5.38
C TRP A 133 1.14 6.71 4.19
N ASN A 134 2.22 6.98 3.47
CA ASN A 134 2.67 6.17 2.34
C ASN A 134 4.17 5.95 2.41
N VAL A 135 4.58 4.78 2.00
CA VAL A 135 5.99 4.44 1.82
C VAL A 135 6.16 3.65 0.52
N LYS A 136 7.28 3.88 -0.17
CA LYS A 136 7.59 3.18 -1.42
C LYS A 136 9.00 2.62 -1.40
N TYR A 137 9.11 1.37 -1.84
CA TYR A 137 10.36 0.64 -1.88
C TYR A 137 10.69 0.13 -3.28
N ASN A 138 11.98 0.10 -3.62
CA ASN A 138 12.51 -0.75 -4.69
C ASN A 138 13.07 -2.03 -4.09
N VAL A 139 12.79 -3.14 -4.77
CA VAL A 139 13.20 -4.48 -4.36
C VAL A 139 13.76 -5.21 -5.56
N ASP A 140 15.03 -5.58 -5.51
CA ASP A 140 15.67 -6.40 -6.54
C ASP A 140 15.67 -7.87 -6.09
N ALA A 141 15.14 -8.77 -6.92
CA ALA A 141 14.99 -10.19 -6.63
C ALA A 141 15.31 -11.03 -7.86
N ASP A 142 16.58 -11.39 -8.01
CA ASP A 142 17.06 -12.27 -9.09
C ASP A 142 17.00 -13.73 -8.66
N PHE A 143 16.71 -14.62 -9.61
CA PHE A 143 16.61 -16.06 -9.38
C PHE A 143 17.48 -16.84 -10.35
N GLN A 144 18.09 -17.91 -9.86
CA GLN A 144 18.76 -18.91 -10.67
C GLN A 144 18.15 -20.28 -10.39
N LEU A 145 17.33 -20.76 -11.33
CA LEU A 145 16.57 -22.00 -11.16
C LEU A 145 17.38 -23.23 -11.59
N LYS A 146 17.19 -24.32 -10.87
CA LYS A 146 17.76 -25.63 -11.18
C LYS A 146 16.79 -26.44 -12.03
N LYS A 147 17.34 -27.14 -13.02
CA LYS A 147 16.56 -28.09 -13.79
C LYS A 147 16.27 -29.34 -12.94
N LYS A 148 15.04 -29.87 -13.04
CA LYS A 148 14.63 -31.09 -12.35
C LYS A 148 15.27 -32.34 -12.93
#